data_ecf8267791faa29362dbf12ff1594f02
#
_entry.id   ecf8267791faa29362dbf12ff1594f02
#
_cell.length_a   1.000
_cell.length_b   1.000
_cell.length_c   1.000
_cell.angle_alpha   90.00
_cell.angle_beta   90.00
_cell.angle_gamma   90.00
#
_symmetry.space_group_name_H-M   'P 1'
#
loop_
_entity.id
_entity.type
_entity.pdbx_description
1 polymer ?
#
loop_
_entity_poly.entity_id
_entity_poly.type
_entity_poly.pdbx_seq_one_letter_code
_entity_poly.pdbx_strand_id
1 'polypeptide(L)'
;MNGSPPTVAHLEKVTHRYGDTTALDAVTLDIPVGRMVGLLGPDGVGKSSLLGLLAGAKKIQNGRIDVLGSDMATVRHRTNVYPRVAYMPQGLGGNLYPTLSVFENVDFFGRLFGQGREEREWRITELLQSTGLEHFRERPAGKLSGGMKQKLGLCCALIHDPE
;
A
#
# COMPACT_ATOMS: atom_id res chain seq x y z
N MET A 1 -20.82 25.75 12.84
CA MET A 1 -20.30 24.42 13.24
C MET A 1 -19.17 24.07 12.28
N ASN A 2 -17.92 24.41 12.65
CA ASN A 2 -16.73 24.07 11.86
C ASN A 2 -16.26 22.67 12.30
N GLY A 3 -16.92 21.62 11.81
CA GLY A 3 -16.39 20.29 11.93
C GLY A 3 -15.20 20.14 10.98
N SER A 4 -14.03 19.74 11.50
CA SER A 4 -12.91 19.32 10.64
C SER A 4 -13.40 18.27 9.64
N PRO A 5 -12.93 18.29 8.38
CA PRO A 5 -13.33 17.29 7.40
C PRO A 5 -13.03 15.88 7.95
N PRO A 6 -13.86 14.88 7.61
CA PRO A 6 -13.59 13.52 8.07
C PRO A 6 -12.23 13.06 7.56
N THR A 7 -11.44 12.42 8.43
CA THR A 7 -10.10 11.96 8.15
C THR A 7 -10.06 10.45 7.94
N VAL A 8 -9.29 9.97 6.95
CA VAL A 8 -9.01 8.54 6.74
C VAL A 8 -7.83 8.10 7.58
N ALA A 9 -6.89 9.00 7.85
CA ALA A 9 -5.78 8.75 8.76
C ALA A 9 -5.44 10.02 9.56
N HIS A 10 -5.07 9.82 10.82
CA HIS A 10 -4.60 10.85 11.74
C HIS A 10 -3.29 10.44 12.38
N LEU A 11 -2.31 11.33 12.35
CA LEU A 11 -1.02 11.17 13.02
C LEU A 11 -0.90 12.24 14.09
N GLU A 12 -0.47 11.86 15.29
CA GLU A 12 -0.23 12.76 16.40
C GLU A 12 1.19 12.57 16.94
N LYS A 13 2.03 13.61 16.81
CA LYS A 13 3.41 13.70 17.33
C LYS A 13 4.25 12.46 17.02
N VAL A 14 4.15 11.97 15.76
CA VAL A 14 4.83 10.76 15.34
C VAL A 14 6.31 11.04 15.12
N THR A 15 7.15 10.30 15.85
CA THR A 15 8.61 10.33 15.68
C THR A 15 9.10 8.94 15.28
N HIS A 16 9.96 8.89 14.25
CA HIS A 16 10.56 7.64 13.77
C HIS A 16 12.04 7.82 13.48
N ARG A 17 12.86 6.90 13.97
CA ARG A 17 14.33 6.92 13.85
C ARG A 17 14.88 5.65 13.24
N TYR A 18 16.00 5.79 12.53
CA TYR A 18 16.85 4.71 12.05
C TYR A 18 18.23 4.91 12.66
N GLY A 19 18.54 4.15 13.74
CA GLY A 19 19.73 4.42 14.53
C GLY A 19 19.72 5.86 15.03
N ASP A 20 20.76 6.61 14.73
CA ASP A 20 20.91 8.01 15.14
C ASP A 20 20.18 9.01 14.21
N THR A 21 19.68 8.55 13.07
CA THR A 21 19.01 9.42 12.09
C THR A 21 17.51 9.52 12.41
N THR A 22 17.02 10.75 12.64
CA THR A 22 15.59 11.02 12.78
C THR A 22 14.97 11.22 11.40
N ALA A 23 14.08 10.31 11.00
CA ALA A 23 13.37 10.38 9.73
C ALA A 23 12.05 11.16 9.83
N LEU A 24 11.38 11.08 10.97
CA LEU A 24 10.19 11.87 11.30
C LEU A 24 10.37 12.45 12.70
N ASP A 25 10.06 13.72 12.89
CA ASP A 25 10.18 14.42 14.17
C ASP A 25 8.86 15.06 14.54
N ALA A 26 8.17 14.48 15.54
CA ALA A 26 6.91 14.93 16.11
C ALA A 26 5.85 15.34 15.06
N VAL A 27 5.74 14.59 13.96
CA VAL A 27 4.82 14.89 12.85
C VAL A 27 3.38 14.72 13.30
N THR A 28 2.56 15.76 13.10
CA THR A 28 1.11 15.73 13.26
C THR A 28 0.47 16.08 11.92
N LEU A 29 -0.41 15.22 11.43
CA LEU A 29 -0.99 15.32 10.08
C LEU A 29 -2.35 14.63 10.03
N ASP A 30 -3.30 15.26 9.33
CA ASP A 30 -4.59 14.68 8.96
C ASP A 30 -4.63 14.39 7.46
N ILE A 31 -5.09 13.18 7.10
CA ILE A 31 -5.35 12.81 5.70
C ILE A 31 -6.87 12.74 5.52
N PRO A 32 -7.44 13.61 4.66
CA PRO A 32 -8.89 13.68 4.47
C PRO A 32 -9.42 12.47 3.70
N VAL A 33 -10.67 12.09 3.99
CA VAL A 33 -11.41 11.05 3.25
C VAL A 33 -11.71 11.53 1.81
N GLY A 34 -11.66 10.60 0.85
CA GLY A 34 -12.12 10.83 -0.53
C GLY A 34 -11.29 11.85 -1.30
N ARG A 35 -10.02 12.04 -0.93
CA ARG A 35 -9.10 12.95 -1.60
C ARG A 35 -7.82 12.23 -2.02
N MET A 36 -7.30 12.62 -3.18
CA MET A 36 -5.93 12.30 -3.55
C MET A 36 -4.99 13.28 -2.85
N VAL A 37 -4.06 12.74 -2.05
CA VAL A 37 -3.10 13.53 -1.28
C VAL A 37 -1.70 13.27 -1.78
N GLY A 38 -0.98 14.33 -2.18
CA GLY A 38 0.43 14.28 -2.58
C GLY A 38 1.36 14.65 -1.42
N LEU A 39 2.33 13.78 -1.12
CA LEU A 39 3.39 14.06 -0.15
C LEU A 39 4.65 14.50 -0.90
N LEU A 40 4.94 15.79 -0.89
CA LEU A 40 6.05 16.40 -1.63
C LEU A 40 7.22 16.74 -0.69
N GLY A 41 8.42 16.64 -1.21
CA GLY A 41 9.66 16.99 -0.48
C GLY A 41 10.88 16.30 -1.07
N PRO A 42 12.11 16.73 -0.69
CA PRO A 42 13.36 16.17 -1.18
C PRO A 42 13.52 14.69 -0.75
N ASP A 43 14.51 14.02 -1.34
CA ASP A 43 14.82 12.64 -0.95
C ASP A 43 15.39 12.56 0.47
N GLY A 44 15.08 11.46 1.17
CA GLY A 44 15.56 11.22 2.52
C GLY A 44 14.77 11.89 3.65
N VAL A 45 13.77 12.74 3.37
CA VAL A 45 13.00 13.46 4.43
C VAL A 45 11.89 12.63 5.11
N GLY A 46 11.90 11.32 4.97
CA GLY A 46 10.97 10.46 5.71
C GLY A 46 9.65 10.14 5.01
N LYS A 47 9.39 10.57 3.75
CA LYS A 47 8.14 10.29 3.03
C LYS A 47 7.77 8.79 3.01
N SER A 48 8.70 7.93 2.62
CA SER A 48 8.49 6.48 2.59
C SER A 48 8.33 5.87 3.99
N SER A 49 8.93 6.49 5.02
CA SER A 49 8.75 6.08 6.41
C SER A 49 7.34 6.40 6.89
N LEU A 50 6.83 7.59 6.56
CA LEU A 50 5.46 8.00 6.86
C LEU A 50 4.44 7.06 6.21
N LEU A 51 4.55 6.80 4.91
CA LEU A 51 3.66 5.90 4.19
C LEU A 51 3.72 4.47 4.74
N GLY A 52 4.93 3.97 5.06
CA GLY A 52 5.10 2.65 5.66
C GLY A 52 4.52 2.53 7.07
N LEU A 53 4.49 3.61 7.85
CA LEU A 53 3.83 3.66 9.16
C LEU A 53 2.31 3.66 9.02
N LEU A 54 1.76 4.46 8.10
CA LEU A 54 0.32 4.51 7.79
C LEU A 54 -0.20 3.15 7.31
N ALA A 55 0.55 2.47 6.45
CA ALA A 55 0.20 1.14 5.97
C ALA A 55 0.45 0.02 6.99
N GLY A 56 0.99 0.33 8.17
CA GLY A 56 1.35 -0.69 9.17
C GLY A 56 2.55 -1.57 8.81
N ALA A 57 3.25 -1.26 7.71
CA ALA A 57 4.47 -1.95 7.29
C ALA A 57 5.69 -1.62 8.17
N LYS A 58 5.56 -0.60 9.03
CA LYS A 58 6.58 -0.20 10.01
C LYS A 58 5.98 -0.10 11.40
N LYS A 59 6.80 -0.41 12.41
CA LYS A 59 6.40 -0.29 13.82
C LYS A 59 6.41 1.19 14.24
N ILE A 60 5.34 1.62 14.90
CA ILE A 60 5.26 2.94 15.54
C ILE A 60 6.23 2.94 16.73
N GLN A 61 7.15 3.89 16.76
CA GLN A 61 8.12 4.08 17.84
C GLN A 61 7.61 5.05 18.89
N ASN A 62 7.16 6.24 18.46
CA ASN A 62 6.56 7.26 19.30
C ASN A 62 5.41 7.96 18.58
N GLY A 63 4.47 8.50 19.36
CA GLY A 63 3.26 9.15 18.85
C GLY A 63 2.12 8.16 18.63
N ARG A 64 1.06 8.64 17.99
CA ARG A 64 -0.15 7.86 17.68
C ARG A 64 -0.47 7.94 16.20
N ILE A 65 -0.95 6.84 15.64
CA ILE A 65 -1.44 6.76 14.26
C ILE A 65 -2.77 6.03 14.27
N ASP A 66 -3.81 6.70 13.83
CA ASP A 66 -5.12 6.11 13.58
C ASP A 66 -5.34 6.02 12.06
N VAL A 67 -5.79 4.86 11.57
CA VAL A 67 -6.14 4.64 10.16
C VAL A 67 -7.50 3.97 10.09
N LEU A 68 -8.41 4.49 9.27
CA LEU A 68 -9.79 4.00 9.16
C LEU A 68 -10.48 3.88 10.53
N GLY A 69 -10.21 4.85 11.42
CA GLY A 69 -10.76 4.89 12.78
C GLY A 69 -10.15 3.88 13.76
N SER A 70 -9.04 3.24 13.40
CA SER A 70 -8.38 2.21 14.22
C SER A 70 -6.96 2.61 14.62
N ASP A 71 -6.62 2.49 15.90
CA ASP A 71 -5.27 2.73 16.42
C ASP A 71 -4.29 1.67 15.92
N MET A 72 -3.32 2.10 15.13
CA MET A 72 -2.30 1.24 14.49
C MET A 72 -1.24 0.69 15.46
N ALA A 73 -1.19 1.14 16.72
CA ALA A 73 -0.32 0.54 17.74
C ALA A 73 -0.82 -0.84 18.18
N THR A 74 -2.14 -1.08 18.13
CA THR A 74 -2.79 -2.31 18.58
C THR A 74 -2.81 -3.37 17.48
N VAL A 75 -2.24 -4.56 17.72
CA VAL A 75 -2.18 -5.66 16.74
C VAL A 75 -3.57 -6.02 16.22
N ARG A 76 -4.56 -6.17 17.10
CA ARG A 76 -5.94 -6.51 16.74
C ARG A 76 -6.54 -5.48 15.76
N HIS A 77 -6.29 -4.19 15.98
CA HIS A 77 -6.80 -3.13 15.11
C HIS A 77 -6.10 -3.16 13.75
N ARG A 78 -4.77 -3.35 13.70
CA ARG A 78 -4.03 -3.49 12.43
C ARG A 78 -4.57 -4.65 11.57
N THR A 79 -4.88 -5.78 12.19
CA THR A 79 -5.45 -6.94 11.48
C THR A 79 -6.76 -6.59 10.76
N ASN A 80 -7.57 -5.69 11.34
CA ASN A 80 -8.81 -5.22 10.72
C ASN A 80 -8.55 -4.17 9.61
N VAL A 81 -7.43 -3.44 9.67
CA VAL A 81 -7.08 -2.40 8.70
C VAL A 81 -6.38 -2.98 7.46
N TYR A 82 -5.52 -3.99 7.64
CA TYR A 82 -4.72 -4.54 6.54
C TYR A 82 -5.51 -4.97 5.30
N PRO A 83 -6.66 -5.64 5.39
CA PRO A 83 -7.45 -6.00 4.21
C PRO A 83 -8.07 -4.80 3.49
N ARG A 84 -8.08 -3.62 4.11
CA ARG A 84 -8.73 -2.40 3.63
C ARG A 84 -7.74 -1.38 3.05
N VAL A 85 -6.44 -1.65 3.14
CA VAL A 85 -5.36 -0.74 2.72
C VAL A 85 -4.44 -1.43 1.73
N ALA A 86 -4.19 -0.79 0.59
CA ALA A 86 -3.14 -1.20 -0.33
C ALA A 86 -1.86 -0.40 -0.06
N TYR A 87 -0.74 -1.09 -0.02
CA TYR A 87 0.57 -0.47 0.08
C TYR A 87 1.49 -0.95 -1.03
N MET A 88 1.93 -0.03 -1.86
CA MET A 88 2.93 -0.31 -2.89
C MET A 88 4.26 0.32 -2.46
N PRO A 89 5.26 -0.47 -2.02
CA PRO A 89 6.56 0.03 -1.62
C PRO A 89 7.31 0.62 -2.82
N GLN A 90 8.21 1.54 -2.53
CA GLN A 90 9.11 2.12 -3.53
C GLN A 90 10.07 1.04 -4.07
N GLY A 91 10.32 1.06 -5.38
CA GLY A 91 11.25 0.16 -6.06
C GLY A 91 10.60 -0.67 -7.16
N LEU A 92 11.41 -1.17 -8.09
CA LEU A 92 10.95 -1.96 -9.22
C LEU A 92 10.82 -3.44 -8.84
N GLY A 93 9.60 -3.86 -8.56
CA GLY A 93 9.27 -5.29 -8.46
C GLY A 93 9.82 -6.00 -7.22
N GLY A 94 10.14 -5.26 -6.14
CA GLY A 94 10.58 -5.87 -4.88
C GLY A 94 9.56 -6.79 -4.21
N ASN A 95 8.29 -6.68 -4.61
CA ASN A 95 7.17 -7.51 -4.18
C ASN A 95 6.69 -8.49 -5.26
N LEU A 96 7.37 -8.60 -6.40
CA LEU A 96 7.01 -9.51 -7.50
C LEU A 96 7.87 -10.77 -7.49
N TYR A 97 7.28 -11.87 -7.89
CA TYR A 97 7.97 -13.14 -8.13
C TYR A 97 8.42 -13.21 -9.59
N PRO A 98 9.71 -13.08 -9.90
CA PRO A 98 10.17 -12.91 -11.29
C PRO A 98 9.95 -14.14 -12.17
N THR A 99 9.86 -15.32 -11.58
CA THR A 99 9.62 -16.59 -12.27
C THR A 99 8.16 -16.86 -12.57
N LEU A 100 7.25 -16.26 -11.81
CA LEU A 100 5.81 -16.36 -12.03
C LEU A 100 5.39 -15.43 -13.18
N SER A 101 4.35 -15.84 -13.92
CA SER A 101 3.71 -15.01 -14.94
C SER A 101 3.05 -13.77 -14.32
N VAL A 102 2.61 -12.84 -15.17
CA VAL A 102 1.80 -11.68 -14.78
C VAL A 102 0.56 -12.15 -14.04
N PHE A 103 -0.18 -13.13 -14.61
CA PHE A 103 -1.37 -13.70 -13.98
C PHE A 103 -1.07 -14.32 -12.62
N GLU A 104 -0.07 -15.21 -12.56
CA GLU A 104 0.27 -15.93 -11.34
C GLU A 104 0.72 -15.01 -10.20
N ASN A 105 1.40 -13.89 -10.52
CA ASN A 105 1.73 -12.88 -9.51
C ASN A 105 0.48 -12.29 -8.87
N VAL A 106 -0.51 -11.88 -9.65
CA VAL A 106 -1.75 -11.28 -9.13
C VAL A 106 -2.60 -12.34 -8.42
N ASP A 107 -2.71 -13.56 -9.00
CA ASP A 107 -3.42 -14.70 -8.41
C ASP A 107 -2.88 -15.08 -7.03
N PHE A 108 -1.55 -15.05 -6.87
CA PHE A 108 -0.91 -15.30 -5.58
C PHE A 108 -1.42 -14.35 -4.49
N PHE A 109 -1.45 -13.04 -4.76
CA PHE A 109 -1.94 -12.06 -3.79
C PHE A 109 -3.44 -12.20 -3.54
N GLY A 110 -4.25 -12.46 -4.57
CA GLY A 110 -5.68 -12.71 -4.40
C GLY A 110 -5.97 -13.92 -3.50
N ARG A 111 -5.19 -14.99 -3.63
CA ARG A 111 -5.26 -16.15 -2.72
C ARG A 111 -4.85 -15.79 -1.29
N LEU A 112 -3.82 -14.96 -1.12
CA LEU A 112 -3.35 -14.52 0.19
C LEU A 112 -4.43 -13.75 0.95
N PHE A 113 -5.26 -12.99 0.24
CA PHE A 113 -6.42 -12.29 0.80
C PHE A 113 -7.71 -13.16 0.88
N GLY A 114 -7.63 -14.44 0.53
CA GLY A 114 -8.73 -15.39 0.69
C GLY A 114 -9.84 -15.29 -0.34
N GLN A 115 -9.61 -14.61 -1.48
CA GLN A 115 -10.61 -14.49 -2.54
C GLN A 115 -10.95 -15.83 -3.17
N GLY A 116 -12.23 -16.05 -3.47
CA GLY A 116 -12.72 -17.18 -4.22
C GLY A 116 -12.16 -17.21 -5.65
N ARG A 117 -12.17 -18.39 -6.30
CA ARG A 117 -11.56 -18.55 -7.63
C ARG A 117 -12.21 -17.65 -8.68
N GLU A 118 -13.53 -17.65 -8.77
CA GLU A 118 -14.30 -16.91 -9.79
C GLU A 118 -14.10 -15.40 -9.63
N GLU A 119 -14.25 -14.89 -8.41
CA GLU A 119 -14.01 -13.48 -8.08
C GLU A 119 -12.59 -13.06 -8.45
N ARG A 120 -11.60 -13.86 -8.06
CA ARG A 120 -10.20 -13.57 -8.30
C ARG A 120 -9.87 -13.55 -9.80
N GLU A 121 -10.34 -14.52 -10.59
CA GLU A 121 -10.14 -14.57 -12.04
C GLU A 121 -10.77 -13.36 -12.73
N TRP A 122 -11.97 -12.97 -12.30
CA TRP A 122 -12.63 -11.76 -12.81
C TRP A 122 -11.83 -10.50 -12.49
N ARG A 123 -11.44 -10.30 -11.23
CA ARG A 123 -10.67 -9.12 -10.80
C ARG A 123 -9.30 -9.04 -11.48
N ILE A 124 -8.60 -10.17 -11.64
CA ILE A 124 -7.33 -10.20 -12.37
C ILE A 124 -7.53 -9.68 -13.79
N THR A 125 -8.56 -10.17 -14.48
CA THR A 125 -8.85 -9.76 -15.86
C THR A 125 -9.12 -8.26 -15.94
N GLU A 126 -9.96 -7.71 -15.08
CA GLU A 126 -10.24 -6.26 -14.99
C GLU A 126 -8.97 -5.44 -14.76
N LEU A 127 -8.14 -5.84 -13.80
CA LEU A 127 -6.90 -5.13 -13.46
C LEU A 127 -5.88 -5.19 -14.60
N LEU A 128 -5.72 -6.35 -15.25
CA LEU A 128 -4.79 -6.51 -16.37
C LEU A 128 -5.24 -5.73 -17.60
N GLN A 129 -6.55 -5.69 -17.89
CA GLN A 129 -7.11 -4.87 -18.98
C GLN A 129 -6.90 -3.39 -18.71
N SER A 130 -7.26 -2.91 -17.51
CA SER A 130 -7.13 -1.50 -17.10
C SER A 130 -5.69 -1.00 -17.13
N THR A 131 -4.72 -1.87 -16.89
CA THR A 131 -3.30 -1.52 -16.90
C THR A 131 -2.60 -1.79 -18.24
N GLY A 132 -3.30 -2.43 -19.20
CA GLY A 132 -2.76 -2.83 -20.49
C GLY A 132 -1.77 -3.99 -20.40
N LEU A 133 -1.90 -4.85 -19.38
CA LEU A 133 -1.06 -6.03 -19.16
C LEU A 133 -1.70 -7.33 -19.66
N GLU A 134 -2.95 -7.32 -20.11
CA GLU A 134 -3.67 -8.55 -20.53
C GLU A 134 -2.95 -9.34 -21.60
N HIS A 135 -2.37 -8.67 -22.61
CA HIS A 135 -1.58 -9.33 -23.65
C HIS A 135 -0.27 -9.98 -23.16
N PHE A 136 0.11 -9.69 -21.92
CA PHE A 136 1.31 -10.21 -21.27
C PHE A 136 0.99 -11.20 -20.15
N ARG A 137 -0.27 -11.63 -20.05
CA ARG A 137 -0.81 -12.45 -18.96
C ARG A 137 0.08 -13.65 -18.59
N GLU A 138 0.59 -14.36 -19.61
CA GLU A 138 1.43 -15.54 -19.43
C GLU A 138 2.95 -15.25 -19.38
N ARG A 139 3.32 -13.96 -19.54
CA ARG A 139 4.75 -13.60 -19.54
C ARG A 139 5.32 -13.60 -18.13
N PRO A 140 6.48 -14.24 -17.87
CA PRO A 140 7.16 -14.15 -16.58
C PRO A 140 7.47 -12.71 -16.21
N ALA A 141 7.20 -12.33 -14.95
CA ALA A 141 7.39 -10.97 -14.45
C ALA A 141 8.85 -10.48 -14.57
N GLY A 142 9.82 -11.40 -14.51
CA GLY A 142 11.23 -11.09 -14.73
C GLY A 142 11.53 -10.49 -16.11
N LYS A 143 10.72 -10.84 -17.14
CA LYS A 143 10.87 -10.38 -18.53
C LYS A 143 10.09 -9.10 -18.85
N LEU A 144 9.47 -8.46 -17.87
CA LEU A 144 8.75 -7.20 -18.03
C LEU A 144 9.72 -6.00 -17.97
N SER A 145 9.36 -4.92 -18.68
CA SER A 145 10.02 -3.63 -18.52
C SER A 145 9.77 -3.05 -17.12
N GLY A 146 10.57 -2.03 -16.72
CA GLY A 146 10.39 -1.36 -15.42
C GLY A 146 8.97 -0.83 -15.22
N GLY A 147 8.43 -0.11 -16.20
CA GLY A 147 7.06 0.41 -16.15
C GLY A 147 5.99 -0.68 -16.09
N MET A 148 6.20 -1.81 -16.81
CA MET A 148 5.28 -2.95 -16.72
C MET A 148 5.34 -3.61 -15.34
N LYS A 149 6.52 -3.71 -14.71
CA LYS A 149 6.66 -4.21 -13.33
C LYS A 149 5.94 -3.31 -12.32
N GLN A 150 5.98 -1.99 -12.50
CA GLN A 150 5.21 -1.06 -11.66
C GLN A 150 3.71 -1.29 -11.81
N LYS A 151 3.21 -1.41 -13.05
CA LYS A 151 1.79 -1.73 -13.31
C LYS A 151 1.37 -3.07 -12.70
N LEU A 152 2.21 -4.10 -12.82
CA LEU A 152 1.95 -5.40 -12.20
C LEU A 152 1.94 -5.29 -10.66
N GLY A 153 2.88 -4.55 -10.07
CA GLY A 153 2.89 -4.26 -8.65
C GLY A 153 1.61 -3.57 -8.17
N LEU A 154 1.07 -2.65 -8.99
CA LEU A 154 -0.21 -2.00 -8.72
C LEU A 154 -1.36 -3.01 -8.77
N CYS A 155 -1.43 -3.89 -9.78
CA CYS A 155 -2.45 -4.95 -9.84
C CYS A 155 -2.40 -5.85 -8.60
N CYS A 156 -1.19 -6.26 -8.18
CA CYS A 156 -1.01 -7.07 -6.96
C CYS A 156 -1.47 -6.34 -5.70
N ALA A 157 -1.26 -5.03 -5.62
CA ALA A 157 -1.68 -4.23 -4.47
C ALA A 157 -3.20 -3.97 -4.44
N LEU A 158 -3.88 -3.96 -5.59
CA LEU A 158 -5.31 -3.64 -5.69
C LEU A 158 -6.22 -4.88 -5.80
N ILE A 159 -5.67 -6.09 -5.90
CA ILE A 159 -6.49 -7.30 -6.13
C ILE A 159 -7.55 -7.52 -5.05
N HIS A 160 -7.27 -7.15 -3.79
CA HIS A 160 -8.15 -7.36 -2.66
C HIS A 160 -9.18 -6.25 -2.42
N ASP A 161 -9.31 -5.28 -3.34
CA ASP A 161 -10.26 -4.18 -3.31
C ASP A 161 -10.17 -3.29 -2.06
N PRO A 162 -9.04 -2.64 -1.82
CA PRO A 162 -8.88 -1.75 -0.67
C PRO A 162 -9.80 -0.52 -0.76
N GLU A 163 -10.11 0.08 0.39
CA GLU A 163 -10.96 1.28 0.52
C GLU A 163 -10.24 2.58 0.14
#